data_32c4b19ea261f4f4d5607eba42efb463
#
_entry.id   32c4b19ea261f4f4d5607eba42efb463
#
_cell.length_a   1.000
_cell.length_b   1.000
_cell.length_c   1.000
_cell.angle_alpha   90.00
_cell.angle_beta   90.00
_cell.angle_gamma   90.00
#
_symmetry.space_group_name_H-M   'P 1'
#
loop_
_entity.id
_entity.type
_entity.pdbx_description
1 polymer ?
#
loop_
_entity_poly.entity_id
_entity_poly.type
_entity_poly.pdbx_seq_one_letter_code
_entity_poly.pdbx_strand_id
1 'polypeptide(L)'
;MIKSVGFTGTRRGMSEKQKKILRSFLERLKWHCKAREFHHGDCVGADEEAHEIARELSYYIVIHPPINPVLRAFCRGNEVLKPKPYLARNRDIVDSSDVLIACPCLL
;
A
#
# COMPACT_ATOMS: atom_id res chain seq x y z
N MET A 1 -10.54 4.88 -16.00
CA MET A 1 -9.24 4.20 -15.94
C MET A 1 -8.72 4.22 -14.50
N ILE A 2 -8.29 3.08 -14.00
CA ILE A 2 -7.70 2.98 -12.65
C ILE A 2 -6.19 3.06 -12.79
N LYS A 3 -5.61 4.18 -12.42
CA LYS A 3 -4.16 4.39 -12.51
C LYS A 3 -3.46 4.09 -11.19
N SER A 4 -4.05 4.49 -10.09
CA SER A 4 -3.43 4.47 -8.76
C SER A 4 -4.23 3.61 -7.80
N VAL A 5 -3.53 2.72 -7.10
CA VAL A 5 -4.10 1.85 -6.07
C VAL A 5 -3.51 2.27 -4.73
N GLY A 6 -4.39 2.58 -3.78
CA GLY A 6 -3.99 2.85 -2.41
C GLY A 6 -4.21 1.62 -1.54
N PHE A 7 -3.40 1.47 -0.51
CA PHE A 7 -3.48 0.35 0.41
C PHE A 7 -3.37 0.81 1.85
N THR A 8 -4.23 0.26 2.70
CA THR A 8 -4.13 0.40 4.15
C THR A 8 -4.35 -0.96 4.78
N GLY A 9 -3.60 -1.26 5.83
CA GLY A 9 -3.71 -2.57 6.47
C GLY A 9 -3.24 -2.56 7.91
N THR A 10 -3.46 -3.68 8.58
CA THR A 10 -3.13 -3.86 9.99
C THR A 10 -1.63 -4.02 10.22
N ARG A 11 -1.13 -3.51 11.32
CA ARG A 11 0.26 -3.68 11.77
C ARG A 11 0.59 -5.14 12.11
N ARG A 12 -0.42 -5.98 12.31
CA ARG A 12 -0.24 -7.41 12.62
C ARG A 12 0.12 -8.24 11.40
N GLY A 13 0.03 -7.66 10.21
CA GLY A 13 0.30 -8.36 8.98
C GLY A 13 -0.92 -9.07 8.41
N MET A 14 -0.73 -9.67 7.24
CA MET A 14 -1.77 -10.37 6.51
C MET A 14 -1.60 -11.89 6.65
N SER A 15 -2.73 -12.61 6.60
CA SER A 15 -2.70 -14.06 6.46
C SER A 15 -2.21 -14.43 5.05
N GLU A 16 -1.81 -15.69 4.87
CA GLU A 16 -1.42 -16.17 3.54
C GLU A 16 -2.58 -16.04 2.54
N LYS A 17 -3.80 -16.28 3.00
CA LYS A 17 -4.99 -16.12 2.16
C LYS A 17 -5.18 -14.66 1.73
N GLN A 18 -5.02 -13.72 2.65
CA GLN A 18 -5.12 -12.30 2.34
C GLN A 18 -4.06 -11.85 1.33
N LYS A 19 -2.84 -12.35 1.50
CA LYS A 19 -1.74 -12.04 0.56
C LYS A 19 -2.05 -12.56 -0.85
N LYS A 20 -2.61 -13.76 -0.96
CA LYS A 20 -2.99 -14.34 -2.25
C LYS A 20 -4.10 -13.52 -2.92
N ILE A 21 -5.09 -13.10 -2.14
CA ILE A 21 -6.19 -12.29 -2.65
C ILE A 21 -5.65 -10.93 -3.12
N LEU A 22 -4.79 -10.30 -2.33
CA LEU A 22 -4.18 -9.03 -2.71
C LEU A 22 -3.39 -9.16 -4.01
N ARG A 23 -2.55 -10.19 -4.12
CA ARG A 23 -1.77 -10.44 -5.33
C ARG A 23 -2.69 -10.57 -6.55
N SER A 24 -3.74 -11.36 -6.42
CA SER A 24 -4.70 -11.55 -7.50
C SER A 24 -5.37 -10.24 -7.92
N PHE A 25 -5.77 -9.41 -6.96
CA PHE A 25 -6.35 -8.10 -7.23
C PHE A 25 -5.37 -7.18 -7.96
N LEU A 26 -4.14 -7.10 -7.48
CA LEU A 26 -3.13 -6.24 -8.08
C LEU A 26 -2.76 -6.69 -9.50
N GLU A 27 -2.73 -7.99 -9.75
CA GLU A 27 -2.53 -8.53 -11.08
C GLU A 27 -3.65 -8.10 -12.02
N ARG A 28 -4.91 -8.25 -11.59
CA ARG A 28 -6.06 -7.86 -12.39
C ARG A 28 -6.09 -6.36 -12.67
N LEU A 29 -5.85 -5.54 -11.66
CA LEU A 29 -5.83 -4.10 -11.84
C LEU A 29 -4.74 -3.68 -12.82
N LYS A 30 -3.59 -4.31 -12.76
CA LYS A 30 -2.50 -4.03 -13.67
C LYS A 30 -2.83 -4.41 -15.11
N TRP A 31 -3.28 -5.64 -15.32
CA TRP A 31 -3.47 -6.18 -16.67
C TRP A 31 -4.77 -5.75 -17.33
N HIS A 32 -5.87 -5.61 -16.57
CA HIS A 32 -7.18 -5.26 -17.13
C HIS A 32 -7.50 -3.77 -17.03
N CYS A 33 -6.99 -3.09 -16.01
CA CYS A 33 -7.28 -1.67 -15.78
C CYS A 33 -6.07 -0.77 -16.01
N LYS A 34 -4.92 -1.34 -16.29
CA LYS A 34 -3.66 -0.64 -16.55
C LYS A 34 -3.18 0.19 -15.35
N ALA A 35 -3.46 -0.28 -14.14
CA ALA A 35 -2.98 0.36 -12.92
C ALA A 35 -1.45 0.35 -12.90
N ARG A 36 -0.85 1.45 -12.43
CA ARG A 36 0.60 1.65 -12.48
C ARG A 36 1.20 2.00 -11.14
N GLU A 37 0.47 2.69 -10.28
CA GLU A 37 0.98 3.20 -9.02
C GLU A 37 0.36 2.47 -7.84
N PHE A 38 1.18 2.19 -6.84
CA PHE A 38 0.75 1.60 -5.58
C PHE A 38 1.19 2.49 -4.43
N HIS A 39 0.24 3.00 -3.66
CA HIS A 39 0.47 3.92 -2.55
C HIS A 39 0.22 3.21 -1.23
N HIS A 40 1.16 3.33 -0.28
CA HIS A 40 0.96 2.78 1.06
C HIS A 40 1.64 3.65 2.11
N GLY A 41 1.35 3.35 3.38
CA GLY A 41 1.77 4.17 4.51
C GLY A 41 3.07 3.76 5.19
N ASP A 42 3.78 2.79 4.65
CA ASP A 42 5.09 2.37 5.14
C ASP A 42 5.11 1.92 6.62
N CYS A 43 4.02 1.32 7.07
CA CYS A 43 3.98 0.73 8.40
C CYS A 43 4.45 -0.73 8.38
N VAL A 44 4.99 -1.20 9.50
CA VAL A 44 5.29 -2.62 9.64
C VAL A 44 3.99 -3.44 9.54
N GLY A 45 4.09 -4.70 9.15
CA GLY A 45 2.94 -5.57 8.99
C GLY A 45 2.40 -5.55 7.57
N ALA A 46 1.09 -5.30 7.42
CA ALA A 46 0.42 -5.43 6.11
C ALA A 46 0.98 -4.51 5.04
N ASP A 47 1.29 -3.24 5.38
CA ASP A 47 1.87 -2.31 4.41
C ASP A 47 3.18 -2.83 3.84
N GLU A 48 4.05 -3.32 4.71
CA GLU A 48 5.35 -3.88 4.32
C GLU A 48 5.19 -5.12 3.44
N GLU A 49 4.26 -5.99 3.80
CA GLU A 49 3.96 -7.19 3.02
C GLU A 49 3.36 -6.86 1.67
N ALA A 50 2.43 -5.90 1.64
CA ALA A 50 1.81 -5.43 0.40
C ALA A 50 2.84 -4.76 -0.51
N HIS A 51 3.80 -4.03 0.07
CA HIS A 51 4.91 -3.43 -0.67
C HIS A 51 5.68 -4.48 -1.47
N GLU A 52 6.03 -5.60 -0.83
CA GLU A 52 6.77 -6.66 -1.50
C GLU A 52 5.97 -7.27 -2.66
N ILE A 53 4.67 -7.50 -2.47
CA ILE A 53 3.81 -8.02 -3.52
C ILE A 53 3.73 -7.05 -4.70
N ALA A 54 3.51 -5.78 -4.42
CA ALA A 54 3.43 -4.74 -5.46
C ALA A 54 4.76 -4.60 -6.21
N ARG A 55 5.87 -4.67 -5.49
CA ARG A 55 7.20 -4.60 -6.09
C ARG A 55 7.43 -5.77 -7.06
N GLU A 56 7.07 -6.98 -6.64
CA GLU A 56 7.20 -8.16 -7.49
C GLU A 56 6.36 -8.05 -8.77
N LEU A 57 5.23 -7.36 -8.68
CA LEU A 57 4.34 -7.11 -9.82
C LEU A 57 4.72 -5.87 -10.63
N SER A 58 5.84 -5.25 -10.30
CA SER A 58 6.39 -4.09 -11.02
C SER A 58 5.52 -2.84 -10.97
N TYR A 59 4.85 -2.62 -9.85
CA TYR A 59 4.17 -1.35 -9.62
C TYR A 59 5.18 -0.25 -9.32
N TYR A 60 4.85 0.97 -9.70
CA TYR A 60 5.57 2.17 -9.24
C TYR A 60 5.06 2.49 -7.84
N ILE A 61 5.93 2.40 -6.84
CA ILE A 61 5.52 2.48 -5.45
C ILE A 61 5.78 3.86 -4.88
N VAL A 62 4.70 4.49 -4.36
CA VAL A 62 4.74 5.79 -3.70
C VAL A 62 4.50 5.58 -2.21
N ILE A 63 5.46 5.95 -1.40
CA ILE A 63 5.42 5.77 0.04
C ILE A 63 4.98 7.07 0.72
N HIS A 64 3.97 6.96 1.59
CA HIS A 64 3.45 8.04 2.40
C HIS A 64 3.84 7.80 3.87
N PRO A 65 5.06 8.17 4.29
CA PRO A 65 5.54 7.78 5.61
C PRO A 65 4.91 8.57 6.74
N PRO A 66 4.84 7.97 7.95
CA PRO A 66 4.40 8.68 9.13
C PRO A 66 5.54 9.54 9.70
N ILE A 67 5.19 10.60 10.44
CA ILE A 67 6.19 11.40 11.17
C ILE A 67 6.83 10.56 12.27
N ASN A 68 6.02 9.78 13.01
CA ASN A 68 6.55 8.92 14.08
C ASN A 68 7.19 7.67 13.45
N PRO A 69 8.51 7.47 13.60
CA PRO A 69 9.20 6.36 12.93
C PRO A 69 9.08 5.01 13.66
N VAL A 70 8.48 4.96 14.84
CA VAL A 70 8.46 3.76 15.69
C VAL A 70 7.90 2.54 14.96
N LEU A 71 6.84 2.74 14.18
CA LEU A 71 6.19 1.65 13.45
C LEU A 71 6.44 1.71 11.95
N ARG A 72 7.43 2.48 11.54
CA ARG A 72 7.77 2.63 10.14
C ARG A 72 8.61 1.44 9.66
N ALA A 73 8.25 0.90 8.50
CA ALA A 73 8.95 -0.24 7.91
C ALA A 73 10.21 0.15 7.14
N PHE A 74 10.30 1.41 6.70
CA PHE A 74 11.41 1.92 5.90
C PHE A 74 11.58 1.15 4.59
N CYS A 75 10.47 0.87 3.91
CA CYS A 75 10.49 0.24 2.60
C CYS A 75 11.16 1.14 1.57
N ARG A 76 11.73 0.52 0.54
CA ARG A 76 12.34 1.26 -0.58
C ARG A 76 11.32 1.39 -1.70
N GLY A 77 10.69 2.57 -1.80
CA GLY A 77 9.77 2.87 -2.89
C GLY A 77 10.43 3.65 -4.00
N ASN A 78 9.73 3.78 -5.10
CA ASN A 78 10.18 4.63 -6.22
C ASN A 78 10.11 6.11 -5.84
N GLU A 79 9.17 6.44 -4.96
CA GLU A 79 8.99 7.80 -4.47
C GLU A 79 8.64 7.74 -2.99
N VAL A 80 9.32 8.54 -2.17
CA VAL A 80 9.05 8.63 -0.73
C VAL A 80 8.67 10.08 -0.44
N LEU A 81 7.43 10.28 -0.04
CA LEU A 81 6.91 11.62 0.21
C LEU A 81 7.34 12.13 1.59
N LYS A 82 7.12 13.42 1.83
CA LYS A 82 7.43 14.03 3.11
C LYS A 82 6.59 13.39 4.22
N PRO A 83 7.19 13.00 5.36
CA PRO A 83 6.42 12.43 6.48
C PRO A 83 5.34 13.38 6.99
N LYS A 84 4.20 12.79 7.35
CA LYS A 84 3.05 13.53 7.89
C LYS A 84 2.42 12.75 9.05
N PRO A 85 1.63 13.44 9.92
CA PRO A 85 0.83 12.76 10.93
C PRO A 85 -0.11 11.73 10.30
N TYR A 86 -0.47 10.70 11.06
CA TYR A 86 -1.26 9.56 10.55
C TYR A 86 -2.51 9.96 9.77
N LEU A 87 -3.32 10.85 10.33
CA LEU A 87 -4.58 11.23 9.69
C LEU A 87 -4.36 11.95 8.37
N ALA A 88 -3.41 12.88 8.35
CA ALA A 88 -3.07 13.61 7.13
C ALA A 88 -2.48 12.67 6.08
N ARG A 89 -1.58 11.78 6.49
CA ARG A 89 -0.97 10.79 5.61
C ARG A 89 -2.02 9.85 5.01
N ASN A 90 -2.95 9.36 5.82
CA ASN A 90 -4.01 8.47 5.33
C ASN A 90 -4.92 9.17 4.34
N ARG A 91 -5.22 10.45 4.60
CA ARG A 91 -6.02 11.25 3.67
C ARG A 91 -5.31 11.41 2.33
N ASP A 92 -4.00 11.64 2.35
CA ASP A 92 -3.21 11.77 1.12
C ASP A 92 -3.22 10.48 0.31
N ILE A 93 -3.16 9.32 0.97
CA ILE A 93 -3.25 8.03 0.27
C ILE A 93 -4.60 7.90 -0.43
N VAL A 94 -5.69 8.20 0.28
CA VAL A 94 -7.04 8.14 -0.30
C VAL A 94 -7.17 9.10 -1.48
N ASP A 95 -6.74 10.34 -1.29
CA ASP A 95 -6.86 11.38 -2.33
C ASP A 95 -6.01 11.09 -3.56
N SER A 96 -4.91 10.35 -3.40
CA SER A 96 -4.01 9.99 -4.50
C SER A 96 -4.43 8.73 -5.24
N SER A 97 -5.46 8.03 -4.75
CA SER A 97 -5.82 6.70 -5.23
C SER A 97 -7.15 6.69 -5.96
N ASP A 98 -7.20 5.96 -7.07
CA ASP A 98 -8.45 5.69 -7.78
C ASP A 98 -9.22 4.56 -7.11
N VAL A 99 -8.50 3.61 -6.51
CA VAL A 99 -9.06 2.48 -5.77
C VAL A 99 -8.30 2.34 -4.46
N LEU A 100 -9.01 2.11 -3.37
CA LEU A 100 -8.39 1.85 -2.07
C LEU A 100 -8.68 0.40 -1.66
N ILE A 101 -7.62 -0.32 -1.33
CA ILE A 101 -7.72 -1.67 -0.79
C ILE A 101 -7.42 -1.59 0.70
N ALA A 102 -8.34 -2.09 1.52
CA ALA A 102 -8.17 -2.13 2.96
C ALA A 102 -8.07 -3.58 3.43
N CYS A 103 -7.08 -3.85 4.28
CA CYS A 103 -6.87 -5.17 4.86
C CYS A 103 -6.87 -5.05 6.38
N PRO A 104 -8.06 -5.04 7.01
CA PRO A 104 -8.15 -4.91 8.45
C PRO A 104 -7.71 -6.17 9.18
N CYS A 105 -7.43 -6.02 10.47
CA CYS A 105 -7.17 -7.16 11.32
C CYS A 105 -8.48 -7.94 11.52
N LEU A 106 -8.46 -9.22 11.15
CA LEU A 106 -9.59 -10.11 11.42
C LEU A 106 -9.39 -10.75 12.80
N LEU A 107 -10.34 -10.52 13.67
CA LEU A 107 -10.34 -11.14 14.99
C LEU A 107 -11.03 -12.51 14.93
#